data_1b250731aef6cd70d3fe5a31bc037a31
#
_entry.id   1b250731aef6cd70d3fe5a31bc037a31
#
_cell.length_a   1.000
_cell.length_b   1.000
_cell.length_c   1.000
_cell.angle_alpha   90.00
_cell.angle_beta   90.00
_cell.angle_gamma   90.00
#
_symmetry.space_group_name_H-M   'P 1'
#
loop_
_entity.id
_entity.type
_entity.pdbx_description
1 polymer ?
#
loop_
_entity_poly.entity_id
_entity_poly.type
_entity_poly.pdbx_seq_one_letter_code
_entity_poly.pdbx_strand_id
1 'polypeptide(L)'
;SATQIEGYPLTRQGKQGKALKMAVLASALGDTFSECLLIFGAAFIAIYTARMGPPEIFAVYCTAFVIIGSVIGKSMIRGLISTMLGILLAIIGLDPISSMPRLTFDVNYLETGIGLVPVLLGVFVVSEIFVQIADRGALGAERMLSKRSDVPQDNYVTWLDFRRCLPVMAKSTGMGTIIGMLPGVGASAACFVAYAEAKRSAKPDDKWNEGEIKGVAAAEAANNSVSGANIIPLLTLGIPGSVAAALLGGVFLIHGMNIGPKIFETDTEIIYGLFASGLLCIATYFVMGYWGSGIIGKIIAKVPVRVIYPFIFITSIVAVYALRNTLFDVGMMFVFGFVGYFFKKFDYSLPAFIIAFILGPGAERALRQALLLSEDGVMIFAERPLAIFFIFLAVLVIGVRIYQSMHTAPNTAKAT
;
A
#
# COMPACT_ATOMS: atom_id res chain seq x y z
N SER A 1 5.82 3.61 -12.75
CA SER A 1 5.93 2.18 -12.42
C SER A 1 7.02 1.53 -13.27
N ALA A 2 7.56 0.39 -12.84
CA ALA A 2 8.57 -0.36 -13.61
C ALA A 2 8.03 -0.81 -14.97
N THR A 3 6.73 -1.04 -15.07
CA THR A 3 6.02 -1.37 -16.32
C THR A 3 6.24 -0.34 -17.43
N GLN A 4 6.39 0.94 -17.08
CA GLN A 4 6.59 2.01 -18.06
C GLN A 4 7.94 1.91 -18.78
N ILE A 5 8.96 1.28 -18.17
CA ILE A 5 10.30 1.15 -18.74
C ILE A 5 10.22 0.43 -20.09
N GLU A 6 9.41 -0.61 -20.18
CA GLU A 6 9.21 -1.39 -21.41
C GLU A 6 7.87 -1.05 -22.12
N GLY A 7 6.85 -0.71 -21.36
CA GLY A 7 5.53 -0.39 -21.90
C GLY A 7 5.51 0.87 -22.77
N TYR A 8 6.30 1.89 -22.40
CA TYR A 8 6.40 3.10 -23.19
C TYR A 8 7.09 2.89 -24.56
N PRO A 9 8.25 2.22 -24.65
CA PRO A 9 8.85 1.86 -25.94
C PRO A 9 7.93 1.00 -26.82
N LEU A 10 7.22 0.02 -26.25
CA LEU A 10 6.23 -0.78 -26.99
C LEU A 10 5.11 0.11 -27.56
N THR A 11 4.64 1.07 -26.77
CA THR A 11 3.61 2.02 -27.22
C THR A 11 4.12 2.88 -28.37
N ARG A 12 5.36 3.37 -28.29
CA ARG A 12 5.99 4.15 -29.37
C ARG A 12 6.15 3.36 -30.67
N GLN A 13 6.33 2.05 -30.58
CA GLN A 13 6.36 1.11 -31.72
C GLN A 13 4.96 0.78 -32.27
N GLY A 14 3.89 1.37 -31.73
CA GLY A 14 2.51 1.05 -32.10
C GLY A 14 1.96 -0.24 -31.49
N LYS A 15 2.71 -0.92 -30.60
CA LYS A 15 2.36 -2.20 -29.96
C LYS A 15 1.64 -2.01 -28.63
N GLN A 16 0.97 -0.90 -28.45
CA GLN A 16 0.26 -0.57 -27.22
C GLN A 16 -0.80 -1.61 -26.83
N GLY A 17 -1.49 -2.21 -27.81
CA GLY A 17 -2.49 -3.25 -27.57
C GLY A 17 -1.87 -4.51 -26.97
N LYS A 18 -0.70 -4.91 -27.47
CA LYS A 18 0.05 -6.06 -26.94
C LYS A 18 0.56 -5.80 -25.52
N ALA A 19 1.13 -4.61 -25.27
CA ALA A 19 1.63 -4.22 -23.95
C ALA A 19 0.51 -4.21 -22.90
N LEU A 20 -0.64 -3.58 -23.20
CA LEU A 20 -1.79 -3.50 -22.30
C LEU A 20 -2.37 -4.89 -22.00
N LYS A 21 -2.54 -5.73 -23.02
CA LYS A 21 -3.09 -7.08 -22.83
C LYS A 21 -2.14 -7.98 -22.05
N MET A 22 -0.82 -7.86 -22.25
CA MET A 22 0.16 -8.58 -21.42
C MET A 22 0.13 -8.08 -19.97
N ALA A 23 0.02 -6.78 -19.77
CA ALA A 23 -0.11 -6.20 -18.43
C ALA A 23 -1.33 -6.78 -17.70
N VAL A 24 -2.50 -6.75 -18.32
CA VAL A 24 -3.75 -7.30 -17.74
C VAL A 24 -3.62 -8.78 -17.43
N LEU A 25 -3.02 -9.56 -18.33
CA LEU A 25 -2.86 -11.00 -18.18
C LEU A 25 -1.88 -11.34 -17.05
N ALA A 26 -0.75 -10.63 -16.97
CA ALA A 26 0.22 -10.80 -15.90
C ALA A 26 -0.34 -10.36 -14.54
N SER A 27 -1.12 -9.27 -14.52
CA SER A 27 -1.83 -8.79 -13.34
C SER A 27 -2.82 -9.84 -12.83
N ALA A 28 -3.68 -10.37 -13.71
CA ALA A 28 -4.67 -11.37 -13.32
C ALA A 28 -4.04 -12.65 -12.77
N LEU A 29 -2.92 -13.10 -13.35
CA LEU A 29 -2.19 -14.27 -12.82
C LEU A 29 -1.56 -13.97 -11.45
N GLY A 30 -0.95 -12.79 -11.28
CA GLY A 30 -0.37 -12.37 -10.01
C GLY A 30 -1.42 -12.27 -8.90
N ASP A 31 -2.52 -11.58 -9.18
CA ASP A 31 -3.65 -11.43 -8.25
C ASP A 31 -4.28 -12.79 -7.89
N THR A 32 -4.59 -13.63 -8.90
CA THR A 32 -5.20 -14.94 -8.65
C THR A 32 -4.34 -15.77 -7.71
N PHE A 33 -3.03 -15.80 -7.93
CA PHE A 33 -2.12 -16.54 -7.06
C PHE A 33 -2.13 -15.98 -5.62
N SER A 34 -2.02 -14.65 -5.46
CA SER A 34 -1.99 -14.04 -4.13
C SER A 34 -3.34 -14.10 -3.43
N GLU A 35 -4.45 -14.06 -4.16
CA GLU A 35 -5.80 -14.24 -3.63
C GLU A 35 -6.01 -15.68 -3.14
N CYS A 36 -5.59 -16.67 -3.92
CA CYS A 36 -5.59 -18.07 -3.47
C CYS A 36 -4.74 -18.25 -2.20
N LEU A 37 -3.56 -17.64 -2.16
CA LEU A 37 -2.72 -17.67 -0.97
C LEU A 37 -3.37 -16.98 0.23
N LEU A 38 -4.07 -15.87 0.02
CA LEU A 38 -4.84 -15.18 1.04
C LEU A 38 -5.94 -16.10 1.60
N ILE A 39 -6.73 -16.72 0.73
CA ILE A 39 -7.85 -17.59 1.11
C ILE A 39 -7.37 -18.78 1.95
N PHE A 40 -6.35 -19.47 1.49
CA PHE A 40 -5.86 -20.69 2.17
C PHE A 40 -4.84 -20.38 3.26
N GLY A 41 -3.98 -19.39 3.06
CA GLY A 41 -2.90 -19.06 3.97
C GLY A 41 -3.33 -18.25 5.17
N ALA A 42 -4.24 -17.26 5.01
CA ALA A 42 -4.63 -16.40 6.11
C ALA A 42 -5.33 -17.16 7.23
N ALA A 43 -6.29 -18.03 6.89
CA ALA A 43 -6.98 -18.87 7.88
C ALA A 43 -6.02 -19.81 8.63
N PHE A 44 -5.04 -20.39 7.90
CA PHE A 44 -4.03 -21.24 8.52
C PHE A 44 -3.14 -20.45 9.50
N ILE A 45 -2.65 -19.27 9.11
CA ILE A 45 -1.82 -18.41 9.96
C ILE A 45 -2.63 -17.92 11.17
N ALA A 46 -3.93 -17.61 11.00
CA ALA A 46 -4.80 -17.15 12.07
C ALA A 46 -4.86 -18.13 13.26
N ILE A 47 -4.82 -19.43 13.02
CA ILE A 47 -4.81 -20.46 14.07
C ILE A 47 -3.61 -20.28 15.02
N TYR A 48 -2.46 -19.92 14.48
CA TYR A 48 -1.25 -19.69 15.28
C TYR A 48 -1.26 -18.31 15.93
N THR A 49 -1.70 -17.29 15.22
CA THR A 49 -1.73 -15.92 15.75
C THR A 49 -2.84 -15.70 16.77
N ALA A 50 -3.91 -16.50 16.76
CA ALA A 50 -4.95 -16.50 17.79
C ALA A 50 -4.44 -16.87 19.18
N ARG A 51 -3.27 -17.52 19.27
CA ARG A 51 -2.61 -17.85 20.55
C ARG A 51 -1.76 -16.71 21.11
N MET A 52 -1.56 -15.63 20.33
CA MET A 52 -0.80 -14.46 20.75
C MET A 52 -1.62 -13.64 21.76
N GLY A 53 -1.01 -13.32 22.91
CA GLY A 53 -1.59 -12.41 23.89
C GLY A 53 -1.24 -10.94 23.61
N PRO A 54 -1.74 -10.02 24.44
CA PRO A 54 -1.45 -8.59 24.31
C PRO A 54 0.03 -8.21 24.24
N PRO A 55 0.96 -8.85 25.01
CA PRO A 55 2.39 -8.54 24.91
C PRO A 55 2.98 -8.86 23.54
N GLU A 56 2.64 -10.02 22.96
CA GLU A 56 3.09 -10.43 21.65
C GLU A 56 2.53 -9.52 20.57
N ILE A 57 1.25 -9.17 20.66
CA ILE A 57 0.59 -8.26 19.72
C ILE A 57 1.24 -6.88 19.76
N PHE A 58 1.54 -6.33 20.93
CA PHE A 58 2.24 -5.05 21.04
C PHE A 58 3.65 -5.11 20.43
N ALA A 59 4.41 -6.19 20.69
CA ALA A 59 5.74 -6.38 20.10
C ALA A 59 5.68 -6.44 18.56
N VAL A 60 4.65 -7.07 18.00
CA VAL A 60 4.38 -7.08 16.55
C VAL A 60 4.10 -5.66 16.02
N TYR A 61 3.27 -4.85 16.73
CA TYR A 61 3.04 -3.44 16.36
C TYR A 61 4.34 -2.61 16.38
N CYS A 62 5.17 -2.77 17.41
CA CYS A 62 6.47 -2.10 17.48
C CYS A 62 7.36 -2.45 16.28
N THR A 63 7.42 -3.74 15.94
CA THR A 63 8.17 -4.22 14.78
C THR A 63 7.62 -3.62 13.48
N ALA A 64 6.30 -3.58 13.32
CA ALA A 64 5.66 -2.98 12.17
C ALA A 64 5.99 -1.48 12.05
N PHE A 65 5.89 -0.71 13.12
CA PHE A 65 6.25 0.72 13.12
C PHE A 65 7.71 0.95 12.73
N VAL A 66 8.62 0.11 13.23
CA VAL A 66 10.03 0.18 12.88
C VAL A 66 10.25 -0.14 11.41
N ILE A 67 9.67 -1.21 10.90
CA ILE A 67 9.79 -1.58 9.48
C ILE A 67 9.20 -0.48 8.60
N ILE A 68 7.99 -0.04 8.88
CA ILE A 68 7.30 1.00 8.12
C ILE A 68 8.08 2.32 8.12
N GLY A 69 8.52 2.77 9.29
CA GLY A 69 9.27 4.00 9.45
C GLY A 69 10.67 3.96 8.84
N SER A 70 11.35 2.80 8.90
CA SER A 70 12.74 2.67 8.42
C SER A 70 12.85 2.28 6.96
N VAL A 71 11.87 1.56 6.39
CA VAL A 71 11.92 1.00 5.03
C VAL A 71 11.23 1.90 4.02
N ILE A 72 10.12 2.56 4.42
CA ILE A 72 9.33 3.39 3.52
C ILE A 72 9.89 4.82 3.47
N GLY A 73 10.46 5.19 2.35
CA GLY A 73 10.92 6.55 2.09
C GLY A 73 12.40 6.66 1.79
N LYS A 74 12.82 7.89 1.41
CA LYS A 74 14.20 8.18 1.04
C LYS A 74 15.14 8.29 2.25
N SER A 75 14.59 8.50 3.45
CA SER A 75 15.34 8.72 4.70
C SER A 75 14.65 8.03 5.86
N MET A 76 15.38 7.18 6.59
CA MET A 76 14.92 6.50 7.79
C MET A 76 14.40 7.49 8.85
N ILE A 77 15.11 8.60 9.07
CA ILE A 77 14.73 9.60 10.09
C ILE A 77 13.38 10.22 9.73
N ARG A 78 13.18 10.63 8.47
CA ARG A 78 11.90 11.22 8.03
C ARG A 78 10.76 10.20 8.08
N GLY A 79 11.02 8.93 7.79
CA GLY A 79 10.06 7.85 7.94
C GLY A 79 9.64 7.62 9.39
N LEU A 80 10.60 7.57 10.32
CA LEU A 80 10.35 7.44 11.75
C LEU A 80 9.59 8.65 12.32
N ILE A 81 9.95 9.88 11.93
CA ILE A 81 9.20 11.09 12.31
C ILE A 81 7.76 11.00 11.81
N SER A 82 7.54 10.58 10.55
CA SER A 82 6.20 10.38 9.99
C SER A 82 5.39 9.38 10.80
N THR A 83 6.01 8.25 11.18
CA THR A 83 5.40 7.22 12.03
C THR A 83 5.02 7.77 13.40
N MET A 84 5.93 8.48 14.07
CA MET A 84 5.67 9.08 15.38
C MET A 84 4.56 10.12 15.34
N LEU A 85 4.52 10.96 14.29
CA LEU A 85 3.43 11.91 14.10
C LEU A 85 2.10 11.20 13.86
N GLY A 86 2.08 10.10 13.10
CA GLY A 86 0.89 9.27 12.91
C GLY A 86 0.36 8.72 14.23
N ILE A 87 1.23 8.13 15.06
CA ILE A 87 0.87 7.61 16.39
C ILE A 87 0.37 8.74 17.30
N LEU A 88 1.07 9.88 17.34
CA LEU A 88 0.69 11.03 18.17
C LEU A 88 -0.72 11.54 17.85
N LEU A 89 -1.05 11.66 16.58
CA LEU A 89 -2.38 12.11 16.16
C LEU A 89 -3.46 11.04 16.36
N ALA A 90 -3.09 9.77 16.33
CA ALA A 90 -4.00 8.65 16.56
C ALA A 90 -4.49 8.52 18.00
N ILE A 91 -3.74 9.06 18.98
CA ILE A 91 -4.12 9.02 20.40
C ILE A 91 -4.95 10.22 20.85
N ILE A 92 -5.24 11.18 19.95
CA ILE A 92 -6.13 12.30 20.23
C ILE A 92 -7.55 11.77 20.42
N GLY A 93 -8.21 12.17 21.53
CA GLY A 93 -9.56 11.75 21.85
C GLY A 93 -9.71 11.24 23.27
N LEU A 94 -10.76 10.47 23.53
CA LEU A 94 -10.96 9.84 24.82
C LEU A 94 -10.02 8.67 25.02
N ASP A 95 -9.43 8.58 26.20
CA ASP A 95 -8.64 7.44 26.62
C ASP A 95 -9.49 6.15 26.63
N PRO A 96 -9.07 5.05 25.98
CA PRO A 96 -9.89 3.84 25.84
C PRO A 96 -10.14 3.10 27.16
N ILE A 97 -9.42 3.43 28.24
CA ILE A 97 -9.58 2.79 29.57
C ILE A 97 -10.20 3.74 30.58
N SER A 98 -9.65 4.96 30.73
CA SER A 98 -10.11 5.94 31.71
C SER A 98 -11.22 6.86 31.21
N SER A 99 -11.49 6.87 29.91
CA SER A 99 -12.41 7.80 29.24
C SER A 99 -12.08 9.29 29.47
N MET A 100 -10.87 9.60 29.89
CA MET A 100 -10.42 10.98 30.05
C MET A 100 -10.03 11.58 28.70
N PRO A 101 -10.41 12.84 28.41
CA PRO A 101 -10.01 13.50 27.17
C PRO A 101 -8.50 13.76 27.11
N ARG A 102 -7.87 13.44 25.96
CA ARG A 102 -6.44 13.60 25.72
C ARG A 102 -6.20 14.43 24.46
N LEU A 103 -5.43 15.50 24.60
CA LEU A 103 -5.06 16.39 23.49
C LEU A 103 -6.29 16.92 22.73
N THR A 104 -7.42 17.07 23.40
CA THR A 104 -8.67 17.54 22.80
C THR A 104 -8.76 19.07 22.80
N PHE A 105 -7.94 19.75 23.61
CA PHE A 105 -7.91 21.22 23.71
C PHE A 105 -9.30 21.84 23.94
N ASP A 106 -10.14 21.16 24.73
CA ASP A 106 -11.54 21.51 25.01
C ASP A 106 -12.44 21.62 23.77
N VAL A 107 -12.04 20.96 22.67
CA VAL A 107 -12.84 20.85 21.45
C VAL A 107 -13.63 19.54 21.47
N ASN A 108 -14.95 19.63 21.70
CA ASN A 108 -15.83 18.45 21.84
C ASN A 108 -15.77 17.50 20.63
N TYR A 109 -15.56 18.05 19.43
CA TYR A 109 -15.41 17.20 18.21
C TYR A 109 -14.17 16.32 18.24
N LEU A 110 -13.12 16.69 18.98
CA LEU A 110 -11.90 15.90 19.14
C LEU A 110 -12.01 14.81 20.21
N GLU A 111 -13.03 14.84 21.09
CA GLU A 111 -13.25 13.75 22.06
C GLU A 111 -13.48 12.40 21.40
N THR A 112 -14.17 12.38 20.26
CA THR A 112 -14.36 11.16 19.46
C THR A 112 -13.15 10.78 18.60
N GLY A 113 -12.04 11.50 18.76
CA GLY A 113 -10.84 11.34 17.94
C GLY A 113 -10.93 11.98 16.56
N ILE A 114 -9.78 12.04 15.90
CA ILE A 114 -9.70 12.50 14.52
C ILE A 114 -10.24 11.44 13.59
N GLY A 115 -11.23 11.80 12.77
CA GLY A 115 -11.84 10.90 11.81
C GLY A 115 -10.83 10.38 10.77
N LEU A 116 -10.84 9.07 10.50
CA LEU A 116 -9.93 8.46 9.53
C LEU A 116 -10.15 9.00 8.12
N VAL A 117 -11.41 9.13 7.67
CA VAL A 117 -11.73 9.55 6.30
C VAL A 117 -11.29 10.99 5.99
N PRO A 118 -11.52 11.99 6.88
CA PRO A 118 -10.95 13.32 6.73
C PRO A 118 -9.42 13.31 6.56
N VAL A 119 -8.71 12.50 7.36
CA VAL A 119 -7.24 12.36 7.26
C VAL A 119 -6.85 11.80 5.89
N LEU A 120 -7.47 10.72 5.46
CA LEU A 120 -7.14 10.05 4.20
C LEU A 120 -7.42 10.93 2.98
N LEU A 121 -8.62 11.52 2.89
CA LEU A 121 -8.98 12.39 1.78
C LEU A 121 -8.14 13.67 1.80
N GLY A 122 -7.83 14.20 2.98
CA GLY A 122 -6.90 15.33 3.12
C GLY A 122 -5.52 14.99 2.57
N VAL A 123 -4.90 13.96 3.11
CA VAL A 123 -3.51 13.59 2.80
C VAL A 123 -3.33 13.11 1.36
N PHE A 124 -4.30 12.41 0.77
CA PHE A 124 -4.16 11.88 -0.60
C PHE A 124 -4.79 12.78 -1.65
N VAL A 125 -6.01 13.26 -1.43
CA VAL A 125 -6.75 13.98 -2.46
C VAL A 125 -6.44 15.48 -2.41
N VAL A 126 -6.68 16.12 -1.26
CA VAL A 126 -6.50 17.59 -1.14
C VAL A 126 -5.03 17.96 -1.30
N SER A 127 -4.10 17.18 -0.73
CA SER A 127 -2.67 17.42 -0.91
C SER A 127 -2.22 17.32 -2.38
N GLU A 128 -2.80 16.39 -3.14
CA GLU A 128 -2.49 16.25 -4.58
C GLU A 128 -2.97 17.47 -5.35
N ILE A 129 -4.16 17.97 -5.02
CA ILE A 129 -4.69 19.20 -5.62
C ILE A 129 -3.77 20.39 -5.31
N PHE A 130 -3.26 20.51 -4.08
CA PHE A 130 -2.31 21.58 -3.73
C PHE A 130 -0.99 21.46 -4.49
N VAL A 131 -0.47 20.24 -4.69
CA VAL A 131 0.71 20.02 -5.53
C VAL A 131 0.45 20.46 -6.95
N GLN A 132 -0.68 20.07 -7.54
CA GLN A 132 -1.04 20.44 -8.93
C GLN A 132 -1.25 21.95 -9.10
N ILE A 133 -1.77 22.65 -8.09
CA ILE A 133 -1.90 24.11 -8.10
C ILE A 133 -0.52 24.78 -8.03
N ALA A 134 0.41 24.22 -7.22
CA ALA A 134 1.77 24.74 -7.07
C ALA A 134 2.60 24.53 -8.35
N ASP A 135 2.44 23.38 -9.02
CA ASP A 135 3.17 23.01 -10.24
C ASP A 135 2.44 23.51 -11.50
N ARG A 136 2.39 24.82 -11.71
CA ARG A 136 1.71 25.47 -12.84
C ARG A 136 2.13 24.99 -14.25
N GLY A 137 3.20 24.20 -14.37
CA GLY A 137 3.74 23.69 -15.64
C GLY A 137 3.37 22.25 -16.00
N ALA A 138 2.90 21.43 -15.04
CA ALA A 138 2.67 19.99 -15.27
C ALA A 138 1.38 19.66 -16.05
N LEU A 139 0.50 20.65 -16.25
CA LEU A 139 -0.77 20.48 -17.01
C LEU A 139 -0.58 20.34 -18.52
N GLY A 140 0.64 20.46 -19.02
CA GLY A 140 1.00 20.48 -20.44
C GLY A 140 1.72 19.23 -20.96
N ALA A 141 1.78 18.14 -20.22
CA ALA A 141 2.34 16.89 -20.75
C ALA A 141 1.49 16.44 -21.95
N GLU A 142 2.01 16.68 -23.14
CA GLU A 142 1.40 16.26 -24.40
C GLU A 142 1.11 14.77 -24.34
N ARG A 143 -0.17 14.42 -24.38
CA ARG A 143 -0.63 13.04 -24.57
C ARG A 143 -0.26 12.64 -26.01
N MET A 144 0.95 12.11 -26.19
CA MET A 144 1.33 11.51 -27.46
C MET A 144 0.48 10.24 -27.68
N LEU A 145 -0.61 10.39 -28.38
CA LEU A 145 -1.34 9.26 -28.94
C LEU A 145 -0.48 8.68 -30.08
N SER A 146 0.30 7.65 -29.79
CA SER A 146 1.00 6.90 -30.82
C SER A 146 -0.03 6.24 -31.74
N LYS A 147 0.18 6.30 -33.05
CA LYS A 147 -0.65 5.56 -34.01
C LYS A 147 -0.52 4.05 -33.72
N ARG A 148 -1.65 3.39 -33.66
CA ARG A 148 -1.71 1.93 -33.48
C ARG A 148 -1.10 1.25 -34.71
N SER A 149 -0.32 0.18 -34.48
CA SER A 149 0.19 -0.64 -35.59
C SER A 149 -0.96 -1.29 -36.36
N ASP A 150 -0.86 -1.31 -37.67
CA ASP A 150 -1.82 -1.99 -38.55
C ASP A 150 -1.61 -3.48 -38.59
N VAL A 151 -0.49 -3.99 -38.02
CA VAL A 151 -0.18 -5.41 -37.91
C VAL A 151 -1.01 -6.04 -36.79
N PRO A 152 -1.88 -7.03 -37.08
CA PRO A 152 -2.74 -7.63 -36.06
C PRO A 152 -1.96 -8.20 -34.87
N GLN A 153 -0.83 -8.85 -35.12
CA GLN A 153 0.01 -9.47 -34.06
C GLN A 153 0.59 -8.47 -33.05
N ASP A 154 0.68 -7.19 -33.38
CA ASP A 154 1.12 -6.13 -32.50
C ASP A 154 0.03 -5.66 -31.52
N ASN A 155 -1.19 -6.14 -31.71
CA ASN A 155 -2.37 -5.69 -30.96
C ASN A 155 -2.92 -6.72 -29.98
N TYR A 156 -2.35 -7.94 -29.93
CA TYR A 156 -2.73 -8.95 -28.95
C TYR A 156 -1.54 -9.83 -28.56
N VAL A 157 -1.69 -10.50 -27.41
CA VAL A 157 -0.69 -11.43 -26.90
C VAL A 157 -0.87 -12.78 -27.62
N THR A 158 0.16 -13.24 -28.32
CA THR A 158 0.15 -14.57 -28.94
C THR A 158 0.42 -15.66 -27.90
N TRP A 159 0.06 -16.91 -28.20
CA TRP A 159 0.38 -18.04 -27.35
C TRP A 159 1.88 -18.20 -27.12
N LEU A 160 2.69 -17.87 -28.12
CA LEU A 160 4.15 -17.88 -28.01
C LEU A 160 4.65 -16.81 -27.03
N ASP A 161 4.10 -15.58 -27.10
CA ASP A 161 4.44 -14.51 -26.16
C ASP A 161 4.10 -14.93 -24.72
N PHE A 162 2.91 -15.52 -24.52
CA PHE A 162 2.48 -16.01 -23.21
C PHE A 162 3.43 -17.07 -22.66
N ARG A 163 3.75 -18.13 -23.45
CA ARG A 163 4.70 -19.18 -23.02
C ARG A 163 6.09 -18.65 -22.70
N ARG A 164 6.57 -17.64 -23.44
CA ARG A 164 7.86 -16.99 -23.16
C ARG A 164 7.85 -16.19 -21.86
N CYS A 165 6.72 -15.56 -21.53
CA CYS A 165 6.56 -14.74 -20.33
C CYS A 165 6.20 -15.56 -19.08
N LEU A 166 5.60 -16.74 -19.23
CA LEU A 166 5.09 -17.53 -18.10
C LEU A 166 6.13 -17.84 -17.01
N PRO A 167 7.37 -18.25 -17.30
CA PRO A 167 8.37 -18.46 -16.25
C PRO A 167 8.76 -17.19 -15.52
N VAL A 168 8.80 -16.08 -16.25
CA VAL A 168 9.09 -14.76 -15.67
C VAL A 168 7.94 -14.31 -14.78
N MET A 169 6.70 -14.45 -15.24
CA MET A 169 5.50 -14.15 -14.45
C MET A 169 5.46 -14.99 -13.17
N ALA A 170 5.67 -16.30 -13.25
CA ALA A 170 5.66 -17.17 -12.08
C ALA A 170 6.71 -16.79 -11.04
N LYS A 171 7.95 -16.52 -11.47
CA LYS A 171 9.02 -16.05 -10.58
C LYS A 171 8.70 -14.70 -9.97
N SER A 172 8.21 -13.75 -10.75
CA SER A 172 7.85 -12.40 -10.32
C SER A 172 6.66 -12.41 -9.36
N THR A 173 5.66 -13.27 -9.59
CA THR A 173 4.54 -13.49 -8.67
C THR A 173 5.03 -13.98 -7.31
N GLY A 174 5.91 -14.99 -7.27
CA GLY A 174 6.50 -15.46 -6.01
C GLY A 174 7.26 -14.37 -5.27
N MET A 175 8.08 -13.58 -5.97
CA MET A 175 8.82 -12.45 -5.39
C MET A 175 7.87 -11.36 -4.86
N GLY A 176 6.87 -10.98 -5.66
CA GLY A 176 5.88 -9.97 -5.28
C GLY A 176 5.06 -10.41 -4.07
N THR A 177 4.67 -11.67 -4.00
CA THR A 177 3.96 -12.25 -2.86
C THR A 177 4.79 -12.18 -1.57
N ILE A 178 6.06 -12.59 -1.61
CA ILE A 178 6.95 -12.52 -0.43
C ILE A 178 7.14 -11.06 0.01
N ILE A 179 7.39 -10.15 -0.94
CA ILE A 179 7.55 -8.73 -0.65
C ILE A 179 6.24 -8.13 -0.11
N GLY A 180 5.09 -8.56 -0.65
CA GLY A 180 3.77 -8.10 -0.25
C GLY A 180 3.40 -8.44 1.19
N MET A 181 3.86 -9.57 1.72
CA MET A 181 3.68 -9.95 3.12
C MET A 181 4.53 -9.10 4.08
N LEU A 182 5.54 -8.39 3.58
CA LEU A 182 6.38 -7.53 4.42
C LEU A 182 5.70 -6.16 4.59
N PRO A 183 5.37 -5.75 5.84
CA PRO A 183 4.75 -4.47 6.09
C PRO A 183 5.56 -3.31 5.51
N GLY A 184 4.89 -2.45 4.73
CA GLY A 184 5.46 -1.18 4.29
C GLY A 184 6.35 -1.20 3.05
N VAL A 185 6.77 -2.34 2.53
CA VAL A 185 7.64 -2.39 1.32
C VAL A 185 6.83 -2.00 0.07
N GLY A 186 5.61 -2.51 -0.05
CA GLY A 186 4.64 -2.13 -1.06
C GLY A 186 4.92 -2.65 -2.47
N ALA A 187 3.90 -2.51 -3.32
CA ALA A 187 3.90 -3.04 -4.68
C ALA A 187 4.96 -2.37 -5.59
N SER A 188 5.28 -1.10 -5.35
CA SER A 188 6.28 -0.40 -6.18
C SER A 188 7.66 -1.04 -6.07
N ALA A 189 8.09 -1.40 -4.85
CA ALA A 189 9.37 -2.07 -4.67
C ALA A 189 9.37 -3.47 -5.31
N ALA A 190 8.28 -4.23 -5.15
CA ALA A 190 8.11 -5.53 -5.76
C ALA A 190 8.27 -5.47 -7.28
N CYS A 191 7.63 -4.48 -7.94
CA CYS A 191 7.74 -4.26 -9.39
C CYS A 191 9.19 -4.08 -9.86
N PHE A 192 9.93 -3.19 -9.18
CA PHE A 192 11.31 -2.89 -9.58
C PHE A 192 12.25 -4.06 -9.32
N VAL A 193 12.10 -4.76 -8.20
CA VAL A 193 12.90 -5.94 -7.88
C VAL A 193 12.64 -7.06 -8.89
N ALA A 194 11.37 -7.35 -9.20
CA ALA A 194 11.01 -8.36 -10.18
C ALA A 194 11.48 -8.01 -11.60
N TYR A 195 11.34 -6.73 -12.00
CA TYR A 195 11.87 -6.24 -13.27
C TYR A 195 13.39 -6.41 -13.36
N ALA A 196 14.12 -5.99 -12.33
CA ALA A 196 15.58 -6.10 -12.30
C ALA A 196 16.04 -7.57 -12.38
N GLU A 197 15.35 -8.47 -11.68
CA GLU A 197 15.66 -9.89 -11.69
C GLU A 197 15.33 -10.54 -13.05
N ALA A 198 14.20 -10.15 -13.64
CA ALA A 198 13.84 -10.61 -14.98
C ALA A 198 14.88 -10.16 -16.02
N LYS A 199 15.34 -8.91 -15.92
CA LYS A 199 16.40 -8.36 -16.78
C LYS A 199 17.76 -9.04 -16.55
N ARG A 200 18.10 -9.39 -15.30
CA ARG A 200 19.33 -10.14 -14.98
C ARG A 200 19.33 -11.54 -15.61
N SER A 201 18.15 -12.12 -15.76
CA SER A 201 17.94 -13.44 -16.39
C SER A 201 17.70 -13.34 -17.90
N ALA A 202 18.10 -12.21 -18.54
CA ALA A 202 17.87 -11.95 -19.97
C ALA A 202 18.58 -12.97 -20.85
N LYS A 203 17.92 -13.33 -21.95
CA LYS A 203 18.52 -14.13 -23.05
C LYS A 203 19.13 -13.19 -24.10
N PRO A 204 20.07 -13.69 -24.92
CA PRO A 204 20.72 -12.87 -25.96
C PRO A 204 19.73 -12.18 -26.94
N ASP A 205 18.60 -12.80 -27.17
CA ASP A 205 17.57 -12.31 -28.12
C ASP A 205 16.58 -11.30 -27.49
N ASP A 206 16.66 -11.05 -26.18
CA ASP A 206 15.74 -10.17 -25.46
C ASP A 206 16.15 -8.68 -25.66
N LYS A 207 15.18 -7.82 -25.95
CA LYS A 207 15.41 -6.39 -26.25
C LYS A 207 15.04 -5.48 -25.07
N TRP A 208 15.77 -5.61 -23.98
CA TRP A 208 15.56 -4.81 -22.78
C TRP A 208 15.82 -3.32 -23.01
N ASN A 209 14.97 -2.48 -22.41
CA ASN A 209 14.87 -1.01 -22.59
C ASN A 209 14.38 -0.56 -23.99
N GLU A 210 14.04 -1.50 -24.86
CA GLU A 210 13.53 -1.25 -26.22
C GLU A 210 12.10 -1.76 -26.41
N GLY A 211 11.44 -2.18 -25.34
CA GLY A 211 10.09 -2.73 -25.37
C GLY A 211 10.05 -4.26 -25.21
N GLU A 212 10.81 -4.80 -24.30
CA GLU A 212 10.75 -6.24 -23.97
C GLU A 212 9.47 -6.56 -23.19
N ILE A 213 8.62 -7.39 -23.78
CA ILE A 213 7.33 -7.76 -23.22
C ILE A 213 7.44 -8.51 -21.88
N LYS A 214 8.55 -9.21 -21.65
CA LYS A 214 8.86 -9.89 -20.39
C LYS A 214 9.01 -8.89 -19.24
N GLY A 215 9.51 -7.67 -19.51
CA GLY A 215 9.65 -6.62 -18.52
C GLY A 215 8.29 -6.09 -18.05
N VAL A 216 7.33 -5.94 -18.98
CA VAL A 216 5.93 -5.63 -18.63
C VAL A 216 5.33 -6.76 -17.80
N ALA A 217 5.49 -8.01 -18.24
CA ALA A 217 4.96 -9.18 -17.56
C ALA A 217 5.53 -9.34 -16.13
N ALA A 218 6.83 -9.14 -15.95
CA ALA A 218 7.48 -9.24 -14.64
C ALA A 218 6.96 -8.19 -13.66
N ALA A 219 6.93 -6.94 -14.10
CA ALA A 219 6.53 -5.82 -13.26
C ALA A 219 5.07 -5.95 -12.82
N GLU A 220 4.16 -6.29 -13.75
CA GLU A 220 2.73 -6.39 -13.45
C GLU A 220 2.39 -7.63 -12.63
N ALA A 221 2.99 -8.78 -12.90
CA ALA A 221 2.78 -9.97 -12.08
C ALA A 221 3.21 -9.75 -10.62
N ALA A 222 4.36 -9.09 -10.40
CA ALA A 222 4.82 -8.77 -9.06
C ALA A 222 3.96 -7.69 -8.40
N ASN A 223 3.52 -6.67 -9.15
CA ASN A 223 2.67 -5.61 -8.63
C ASN A 223 1.38 -6.17 -8.02
N ASN A 224 0.72 -6.99 -8.80
CA ASN A 224 -0.60 -7.50 -8.44
C ASN A 224 -0.52 -8.65 -7.42
N SER A 225 0.52 -9.46 -7.45
CA SER A 225 0.71 -10.48 -6.41
C SER A 225 0.96 -9.93 -5.00
N VAL A 226 1.24 -8.63 -4.87
CA VAL A 226 1.24 -7.93 -3.57
C VAL A 226 -0.18 -7.76 -3.02
N SER A 227 -1.21 -7.64 -3.86
CA SER A 227 -2.59 -7.31 -3.45
C SER A 227 -3.15 -8.23 -2.36
N GLY A 228 -3.32 -9.50 -2.65
CA GLY A 228 -3.79 -10.49 -1.66
C GLY A 228 -2.76 -10.71 -0.55
N ALA A 229 -1.46 -10.74 -0.91
CA ALA A 229 -0.39 -11.02 0.04
C ALA A 229 -0.30 -9.98 1.17
N ASN A 230 -0.55 -8.70 0.90
CA ASN A 230 -0.49 -7.64 1.92
C ASN A 230 -1.71 -7.60 2.86
N ILE A 231 -2.79 -8.30 2.50
CA ILE A 231 -3.98 -8.46 3.35
C ILE A 231 -3.77 -9.59 4.37
N ILE A 232 -2.92 -10.56 4.09
CA ILE A 232 -2.63 -11.66 5.02
C ILE A 232 -2.21 -11.13 6.41
N PRO A 233 -1.16 -10.30 6.55
CA PRO A 233 -0.78 -9.77 7.85
C PRO A 233 -1.85 -8.86 8.46
N LEU A 234 -2.68 -8.19 7.65
CA LEU A 234 -3.80 -7.40 8.15
C LEU A 234 -4.82 -8.29 8.86
N LEU A 235 -5.29 -9.36 8.22
CA LEU A 235 -6.31 -10.24 8.80
C LEU A 235 -5.77 -11.13 9.93
N THR A 236 -4.49 -11.50 9.87
CA THR A 236 -3.90 -12.44 10.84
C THR A 236 -3.24 -11.78 12.04
N LEU A 237 -2.67 -10.60 11.86
CA LEU A 237 -1.92 -9.86 12.89
C LEU A 237 -2.52 -8.48 13.18
N GLY A 238 -3.48 -8.02 12.38
CA GLY A 238 -3.99 -6.66 12.45
C GLY A 238 -3.03 -5.61 11.86
N ILE A 239 -2.03 -6.01 11.09
CA ILE A 239 -0.97 -5.13 10.57
C ILE A 239 -1.03 -5.07 9.05
N PRO A 240 -1.38 -3.91 8.44
CA PRO A 240 -1.45 -3.80 6.99
C PRO A 240 -0.06 -3.86 6.34
N GLY A 241 0.06 -4.63 5.26
CA GLY A 241 1.27 -4.71 4.45
C GLY A 241 1.49 -3.50 3.54
N SER A 242 0.45 -2.71 3.30
CA SER A 242 0.49 -1.53 2.43
C SER A 242 -0.52 -0.47 2.85
N VAL A 243 -0.46 0.72 2.21
CA VAL A 243 -1.48 1.76 2.41
C VAL A 243 -2.86 1.26 2.01
N ALA A 244 -2.99 0.53 0.91
CA ALA A 244 -4.27 -0.01 0.46
C ALA A 244 -4.85 -1.00 1.49
N ALA A 245 -4.03 -1.90 2.04
CA ALA A 245 -4.43 -2.79 3.12
C ALA A 245 -4.80 -2.00 4.40
N ALA A 246 -4.09 -0.90 4.70
CA ALA A 246 -4.42 -0.03 5.82
C ALA A 246 -5.78 0.65 5.64
N LEU A 247 -6.08 1.12 4.42
CA LEU A 247 -7.39 1.66 4.07
C LEU A 247 -8.52 0.63 4.27
N LEU A 248 -8.31 -0.58 3.79
CA LEU A 248 -9.24 -1.69 4.00
C LEU A 248 -9.44 -1.96 5.49
N GLY A 249 -8.35 -2.01 6.27
CA GLY A 249 -8.42 -2.12 7.72
C GLY A 249 -9.23 -1.00 8.36
N GLY A 250 -9.04 0.23 7.90
CA GLY A 250 -9.84 1.37 8.33
C GLY A 250 -11.33 1.21 8.05
N VAL A 251 -11.69 0.66 6.87
CA VAL A 251 -13.08 0.33 6.54
C VAL A 251 -13.65 -0.71 7.51
N PHE A 252 -12.89 -1.76 7.83
CA PHE A 252 -13.32 -2.76 8.82
C PHE A 252 -13.58 -2.12 10.18
N LEU A 253 -12.68 -1.25 10.67
CA LEU A 253 -12.86 -0.55 11.95
C LEU A 253 -14.11 0.35 11.96
N ILE A 254 -14.40 1.07 10.87
CA ILE A 254 -15.60 1.92 10.75
C ILE A 254 -16.88 1.06 10.83
N HIS A 255 -16.84 -0.17 10.33
CA HIS A 255 -17.95 -1.12 10.43
C HIS A 255 -17.98 -1.90 11.76
N GLY A 256 -17.15 -1.54 12.73
CA GLY A 256 -17.10 -2.16 14.05
C GLY A 256 -16.40 -3.51 14.10
N MET A 257 -15.71 -3.92 13.03
CA MET A 257 -15.00 -5.19 12.97
C MET A 257 -13.63 -5.07 13.64
N ASN A 258 -13.26 -6.04 14.45
CA ASN A 258 -11.95 -6.10 15.09
C ASN A 258 -10.96 -6.83 14.19
N ILE A 259 -9.99 -6.09 13.64
CA ILE A 259 -8.96 -6.65 12.78
C ILE A 259 -8.00 -7.50 13.60
N GLY A 260 -7.64 -8.67 13.08
CA GLY A 260 -6.73 -9.60 13.73
C GLY A 260 -7.22 -11.04 13.63
N PRO A 261 -6.56 -12.01 14.29
CA PRO A 261 -6.80 -13.43 14.06
C PRO A 261 -8.24 -13.88 14.39
N LYS A 262 -8.90 -13.20 15.33
CA LYS A 262 -10.29 -13.52 15.70
C LYS A 262 -11.33 -13.12 14.66
N ILE A 263 -10.97 -12.32 13.65
CA ILE A 263 -11.90 -11.87 12.60
C ILE A 263 -12.47 -13.06 11.82
N PHE A 264 -11.73 -14.16 11.74
CA PHE A 264 -12.18 -15.39 11.09
C PHE A 264 -13.26 -16.12 11.89
N GLU A 265 -13.42 -15.83 13.19
CA GLU A 265 -14.44 -16.41 14.08
C GLU A 265 -15.62 -15.45 14.25
N THR A 266 -15.35 -14.13 14.42
CA THR A 266 -16.36 -13.11 14.73
C THR A 266 -17.11 -12.64 13.50
N ASP A 267 -16.41 -12.50 12.36
CA ASP A 267 -16.92 -11.87 11.13
C ASP A 267 -16.74 -12.78 9.91
N THR A 268 -16.89 -14.08 10.11
CA THR A 268 -16.64 -15.14 9.13
C THR A 268 -17.31 -14.87 7.79
N GLU A 269 -18.60 -14.52 7.77
CA GLU A 269 -19.37 -14.31 6.54
C GLU A 269 -18.79 -13.14 5.71
N ILE A 270 -18.40 -12.05 6.37
CA ILE A 270 -17.84 -10.87 5.70
C ILE A 270 -16.48 -11.20 5.11
N ILE A 271 -15.63 -11.93 5.84
CA ILE A 271 -14.30 -12.31 5.36
C ILE A 271 -14.37 -13.26 4.18
N TYR A 272 -15.20 -14.28 4.23
CA TYR A 272 -15.38 -15.18 3.07
C TYR A 272 -16.09 -14.48 1.91
N GLY A 273 -16.99 -13.54 2.19
CA GLY A 273 -17.58 -12.65 1.19
C GLY A 273 -16.52 -11.76 0.51
N LEU A 274 -15.56 -11.23 1.29
CA LEU A 274 -14.41 -10.49 0.76
C LEU A 274 -13.56 -11.36 -0.20
N PHE A 275 -13.24 -12.59 0.19
CA PHE A 275 -12.48 -13.52 -0.63
C PHE A 275 -13.21 -13.85 -1.95
N ALA A 276 -14.51 -14.15 -1.86
CA ALA A 276 -15.32 -14.42 -3.05
C ALA A 276 -15.41 -13.19 -3.97
N SER A 277 -15.58 -12.01 -3.39
CA SER A 277 -15.61 -10.75 -4.16
C SER A 277 -14.26 -10.44 -4.81
N GLY A 278 -13.13 -10.74 -4.13
CA GLY A 278 -11.78 -10.62 -4.68
C GLY A 278 -11.61 -11.44 -5.96
N LEU A 279 -11.96 -12.72 -5.92
CA LEU A 279 -11.91 -13.59 -7.12
C LEU A 279 -12.83 -13.09 -8.25
N LEU A 280 -14.04 -12.63 -7.90
CA LEU A 280 -14.97 -12.07 -8.88
C LEU A 280 -14.44 -10.77 -9.50
N CYS A 281 -13.81 -9.91 -8.69
CA CYS A 281 -13.16 -8.69 -9.17
C CYS A 281 -12.02 -9.02 -10.14
N ILE A 282 -11.18 -10.03 -9.84
CA ILE A 282 -10.11 -10.48 -10.73
C ILE A 282 -10.67 -10.90 -12.08
N ALA A 283 -11.70 -11.76 -12.07
CA ALA A 283 -12.36 -12.20 -13.30
C ALA A 283 -12.95 -11.02 -14.09
N THR A 284 -13.61 -10.09 -13.39
CA THR A 284 -14.26 -8.93 -13.99
C THR A 284 -13.25 -7.98 -14.64
N TYR A 285 -12.21 -7.57 -13.89
CA TYR A 285 -11.23 -6.64 -14.46
C TYR A 285 -10.37 -7.30 -15.56
N PHE A 286 -10.15 -8.62 -15.49
CA PHE A 286 -9.49 -9.34 -16.58
C PHE A 286 -10.30 -9.25 -17.87
N VAL A 287 -11.60 -9.56 -17.81
CA VAL A 287 -12.51 -9.45 -18.97
C VAL A 287 -12.54 -8.02 -19.48
N MET A 288 -12.81 -7.06 -18.62
CA MET A 288 -12.89 -5.64 -19.00
C MET A 288 -11.56 -5.09 -19.52
N GLY A 289 -10.45 -5.44 -18.90
CA GLY A 289 -9.13 -4.97 -19.29
C GLY A 289 -8.64 -5.60 -20.58
N TYR A 290 -8.81 -6.90 -20.76
CA TYR A 290 -8.30 -7.63 -21.93
C TYR A 290 -9.05 -7.22 -23.22
N TRP A 291 -10.37 -7.12 -23.16
CA TRP A 291 -11.19 -6.74 -24.33
C TRP A 291 -11.53 -5.24 -24.37
N GLY A 292 -11.71 -4.61 -23.22
CA GLY A 292 -12.15 -3.21 -23.10
C GLY A 292 -11.03 -2.18 -23.10
N SER A 293 -9.76 -2.55 -22.91
CA SER A 293 -8.64 -1.60 -22.77
C SER A 293 -8.54 -0.56 -23.89
N GLY A 294 -8.85 -0.94 -25.14
CA GLY A 294 -8.84 -0.03 -26.27
C GLY A 294 -9.97 1.02 -26.25
N ILE A 295 -11.14 0.65 -25.73
CA ILE A 295 -12.30 1.54 -25.60
C ILE A 295 -12.09 2.47 -24.39
N ILE A 296 -11.73 1.89 -23.24
CA ILE A 296 -11.48 2.62 -22.00
C ILE A 296 -10.38 3.66 -22.20
N GLY A 297 -9.28 3.29 -22.85
CA GLY A 297 -8.19 4.22 -23.17
C GLY A 297 -8.64 5.41 -24.01
N LYS A 298 -9.53 5.21 -25.01
CA LYS A 298 -10.10 6.28 -25.82
C LYS A 298 -11.02 7.21 -25.02
N ILE A 299 -11.80 6.66 -24.08
CA ILE A 299 -12.70 7.45 -23.23
C ILE A 299 -11.88 8.33 -22.29
N ILE A 300 -10.91 7.74 -21.56
CA ILE A 300 -10.04 8.45 -20.61
C ILE A 300 -9.24 9.56 -21.33
N ALA A 301 -8.78 9.28 -22.56
CA ALA A 301 -8.05 10.29 -23.34
C ALA A 301 -8.89 11.54 -23.68
N LYS A 302 -10.21 11.45 -23.69
CA LYS A 302 -11.12 12.57 -23.99
C LYS A 302 -11.45 13.43 -22.77
N VAL A 303 -11.29 12.92 -21.53
CA VAL A 303 -11.63 13.67 -20.33
C VAL A 303 -10.48 14.61 -19.96
N PRO A 304 -10.67 15.93 -20.00
CA PRO A 304 -9.61 16.86 -19.62
C PRO A 304 -9.35 16.81 -18.12
N VAL A 305 -8.07 16.79 -17.75
CA VAL A 305 -7.61 16.76 -16.34
C VAL A 305 -8.20 17.92 -15.53
N ARG A 306 -8.44 19.07 -16.19
CA ARG A 306 -9.05 20.26 -15.58
C ARG A 306 -10.47 20.03 -15.02
N VAL A 307 -11.19 19.02 -15.52
CA VAL A 307 -12.54 18.66 -15.04
C VAL A 307 -12.45 17.62 -13.92
N ILE A 308 -11.47 16.73 -13.99
CA ILE A 308 -11.31 15.63 -13.04
C ILE A 308 -11.02 16.16 -11.63
N TYR A 309 -10.06 17.09 -11.47
CA TYR A 309 -9.68 17.59 -10.15
C TYR A 309 -10.81 18.33 -9.38
N PRO A 310 -11.53 19.29 -9.98
CA PRO A 310 -12.68 19.91 -9.31
C PRO A 310 -13.77 18.90 -8.93
N PHE A 311 -14.04 17.92 -9.79
CA PHE A 311 -15.03 16.89 -9.51
C PHE A 311 -14.63 16.05 -8.30
N ILE A 312 -13.38 15.54 -8.25
CA ILE A 312 -12.85 14.78 -7.12
C ILE A 312 -12.88 15.63 -5.85
N PHE A 313 -12.54 16.91 -5.93
CA PHE A 313 -12.53 17.82 -4.80
C PHE A 313 -13.92 17.98 -4.17
N ILE A 314 -14.92 18.30 -5.00
CA ILE A 314 -16.30 18.48 -4.54
C ILE A 314 -16.84 17.18 -3.95
N THR A 315 -16.63 16.05 -4.62
CA THR A 315 -17.11 14.75 -4.13
C THR A 315 -16.43 14.36 -2.82
N SER A 316 -15.16 14.74 -2.61
CA SER A 316 -14.44 14.51 -1.34
C SER A 316 -15.04 15.32 -0.18
N ILE A 317 -15.40 16.59 -0.42
CA ILE A 317 -16.07 17.44 0.59
C ILE A 317 -17.42 16.82 0.98
N VAL A 318 -18.21 16.44 -0.02
CA VAL A 318 -19.52 15.82 0.21
C VAL A 318 -19.37 14.49 0.97
N ALA A 319 -18.40 13.65 0.60
CA ALA A 319 -18.15 12.37 1.27
C ALA A 319 -17.77 12.54 2.74
N VAL A 320 -16.86 13.49 3.06
CA VAL A 320 -16.46 13.75 4.45
C VAL A 320 -17.64 14.29 5.26
N TYR A 321 -18.39 15.25 4.71
CA TYR A 321 -19.54 15.82 5.39
C TYR A 321 -20.63 14.76 5.66
N ALA A 322 -20.93 13.91 4.68
CA ALA A 322 -21.98 12.90 4.77
C ALA A 322 -21.75 11.83 5.86
N LEU A 323 -20.49 11.60 6.25
CA LEU A 323 -20.17 10.57 7.26
C LEU A 323 -20.60 10.95 8.67
N ARG A 324 -20.39 12.18 9.11
CA ARG A 324 -20.63 12.62 10.48
C ARG A 324 -21.48 13.89 10.55
N ASN A 325 -21.90 14.43 9.41
CA ASN A 325 -22.66 15.66 9.26
C ASN A 325 -22.03 16.88 9.96
N THR A 326 -20.68 16.95 9.96
CA THR A 326 -19.94 18.05 10.62
C THR A 326 -19.02 18.79 9.65
N LEU A 327 -19.05 20.12 9.71
CA LEU A 327 -18.08 20.96 8.99
C LEU A 327 -16.70 20.91 9.62
N PHE A 328 -16.59 20.47 10.86
CA PHE A 328 -15.32 20.25 11.54
C PHE A 328 -14.48 19.22 10.81
N ASP A 329 -15.06 18.08 10.41
CA ASP A 329 -14.37 17.04 9.64
C ASP A 329 -13.93 17.54 8.26
N VAL A 330 -14.72 18.38 7.61
CA VAL A 330 -14.31 19.05 6.36
C VAL A 330 -13.11 19.96 6.61
N GLY A 331 -13.12 20.75 7.69
CA GLY A 331 -11.98 21.57 8.11
C GLY A 331 -10.72 20.72 8.36
N MET A 332 -10.87 19.60 9.06
CA MET A 332 -9.79 18.65 9.30
C MET A 332 -9.23 18.05 7.99
N MET A 333 -10.09 17.74 7.02
CA MET A 333 -9.65 17.29 5.70
C MET A 333 -8.71 18.32 5.02
N PHE A 334 -9.01 19.63 5.14
CA PHE A 334 -8.13 20.68 4.62
C PHE A 334 -6.82 20.77 5.40
N VAL A 335 -6.86 20.70 6.74
CA VAL A 335 -5.66 20.69 7.59
C VAL A 335 -4.74 19.54 7.18
N PHE A 336 -5.28 18.33 7.03
CA PHE A 336 -4.50 17.18 6.56
C PHE A 336 -4.10 17.28 5.09
N GLY A 337 -4.82 18.04 4.28
CA GLY A 337 -4.40 18.42 2.93
C GLY A 337 -3.10 19.22 2.92
N PHE A 338 -2.99 20.21 3.80
CA PHE A 338 -1.75 20.98 4.01
C PHE A 338 -0.64 20.08 4.56
N VAL A 339 -0.91 19.26 5.57
CA VAL A 339 0.07 18.31 6.10
C VAL A 339 0.60 17.40 4.99
N GLY A 340 -0.28 16.82 4.18
CA GLY A 340 0.09 15.97 3.06
C GLY A 340 0.92 16.70 2.00
N TYR A 341 0.59 17.95 1.69
CA TYR A 341 1.36 18.80 0.78
C TYR A 341 2.79 19.02 1.29
N PHE A 342 2.94 19.39 2.57
CA PHE A 342 4.26 19.58 3.18
C PHE A 342 5.06 18.26 3.26
N PHE A 343 4.42 17.14 3.56
CA PHE A 343 5.06 15.84 3.56
C PHE A 343 5.65 15.52 2.20
N LYS A 344 4.88 15.74 1.12
CA LYS A 344 5.38 15.57 -0.26
C LYS A 344 6.52 16.51 -0.57
N LYS A 345 6.41 17.78 -0.20
CA LYS A 345 7.41 18.81 -0.46
C LYS A 345 8.75 18.57 0.24
N PHE A 346 8.71 18.03 1.46
CA PHE A 346 9.89 17.77 2.28
C PHE A 346 10.32 16.29 2.30
N ASP A 347 9.78 15.46 1.39
CA ASP A 347 10.10 14.03 1.29
C ASP A 347 9.83 13.23 2.58
N TYR A 348 8.81 13.60 3.37
CA TYR A 348 8.31 12.78 4.47
C TYR A 348 7.44 11.63 3.94
N SER A 349 7.38 10.52 4.69
CA SER A 349 6.65 9.33 4.25
C SER A 349 5.18 9.39 4.62
N LEU A 350 4.31 9.74 3.66
CA LEU A 350 2.85 9.67 3.84
C LEU A 350 2.34 8.26 4.18
N PRO A 351 2.83 7.19 3.52
CA PRO A 351 2.44 5.83 3.89
C PRO A 351 2.77 5.50 5.35
N ALA A 352 3.96 5.86 5.82
CA ALA A 352 4.37 5.61 7.20
C ALA A 352 3.46 6.35 8.20
N PHE A 353 3.13 7.60 7.91
CA PHE A 353 2.22 8.41 8.71
C PHE A 353 0.82 7.76 8.82
N ILE A 354 0.23 7.39 7.68
CA ILE A 354 -1.13 6.87 7.65
C ILE A 354 -1.24 5.49 8.31
N ILE A 355 -0.30 4.58 8.00
CA ILE A 355 -0.32 3.25 8.61
C ILE A 355 -0.16 3.37 10.12
N ALA A 356 0.73 4.25 10.59
CA ALA A 356 0.91 4.50 12.01
C ALA A 356 -0.32 5.13 12.68
N PHE A 357 -1.01 6.04 11.98
CA PHE A 357 -2.26 6.62 12.44
C PHE A 357 -3.36 5.55 12.61
N ILE A 358 -3.48 4.61 11.67
CA ILE A 358 -4.48 3.54 11.73
C ILE A 358 -4.15 2.52 12.82
N LEU A 359 -2.86 2.18 12.97
CA LEU A 359 -2.42 1.16 13.93
C LEU A 359 -2.25 1.69 15.36
N GLY A 360 -2.12 3.01 15.52
CA GLY A 360 -1.86 3.64 16.83
C GLY A 360 -2.81 3.21 17.94
N PRO A 361 -4.14 3.28 17.75
CA PRO A 361 -5.10 2.86 18.77
C PRO A 361 -5.01 1.38 19.14
N GLY A 362 -4.71 0.51 18.15
CA GLY A 362 -4.50 -0.94 18.39
C GLY A 362 -3.25 -1.21 19.20
N ALA A 363 -2.15 -0.54 18.88
CA ALA A 363 -0.89 -0.65 19.58
C ALA A 363 -1.00 -0.16 21.04
N GLU A 364 -1.66 0.99 21.24
CA GLU A 364 -1.91 1.50 22.59
C GLU A 364 -2.73 0.54 23.43
N ARG A 365 -3.83 0.02 22.86
CA ARG A 365 -4.69 -0.95 23.54
C ARG A 365 -3.91 -2.20 23.94
N ALA A 366 -3.11 -2.75 23.02
CA ALA A 366 -2.29 -3.91 23.27
C ALA A 366 -1.24 -3.66 24.37
N LEU A 367 -0.56 -2.51 24.35
CA LEU A 367 0.39 -2.10 25.39
C LEU A 367 -0.28 -2.06 26.77
N ARG A 368 -1.40 -1.36 26.86
CA ARG A 368 -2.11 -1.20 28.15
C ARG A 368 -2.63 -2.52 28.68
N GLN A 369 -3.21 -3.35 27.81
CA GLN A 369 -3.64 -4.69 28.21
C GLN A 369 -2.46 -5.56 28.65
N ALA A 370 -1.31 -5.48 27.99
CA ALA A 370 -0.11 -6.20 28.41
C ALA A 370 0.36 -5.77 29.81
N LEU A 371 0.38 -4.45 30.08
CA LEU A 371 0.80 -3.91 31.38
C LEU A 371 -0.18 -4.26 32.52
N LEU A 372 -1.48 -4.42 32.21
CA LEU A 372 -2.49 -4.84 33.19
C LEU A 372 -2.41 -6.33 33.53
N LEU A 373 -1.77 -7.16 32.69
CA LEU A 373 -1.60 -8.59 32.91
C LEU A 373 -0.38 -8.93 33.77
N SER A 374 0.48 -7.96 34.08
CA SER A 374 1.73 -8.19 34.82
C SER A 374 1.84 -7.26 36.02
N GLU A 375 2.16 -7.84 37.16
CA GLU A 375 2.51 -7.08 38.39
C GLU A 375 3.89 -6.41 38.23
N ASP A 376 4.78 -7.00 37.42
CA ASP A 376 6.13 -6.48 37.14
C ASP A 376 6.21 -5.49 35.98
N GLY A 377 5.06 -5.02 35.48
CA GLY A 377 4.96 -3.99 34.43
C GLY A 377 5.60 -4.40 33.11
N VAL A 378 6.62 -3.68 32.66
CA VAL A 378 7.26 -3.90 31.35
C VAL A 378 8.04 -5.22 31.26
N MET A 379 8.30 -5.90 32.39
CA MET A 379 9.05 -7.14 32.40
C MET A 379 8.33 -8.29 31.69
N ILE A 380 7.00 -8.19 31.54
CA ILE A 380 6.18 -9.15 30.80
C ILE A 380 6.68 -9.38 29.36
N PHE A 381 7.27 -8.37 28.72
CA PHE A 381 7.81 -8.51 27.36
C PHE A 381 9.06 -9.38 27.32
N ALA A 382 9.83 -9.43 28.41
CA ALA A 382 11.02 -10.28 28.54
C ALA A 382 10.68 -11.74 28.95
N GLU A 383 9.48 -11.99 29.45
CA GLU A 383 9.02 -13.32 29.83
C GLU A 383 8.38 -14.09 28.66
N ARG A 384 8.03 -13.40 27.58
CA ARG A 384 7.32 -13.95 26.44
C ARG A 384 8.24 -14.17 25.23
N PRO A 385 8.58 -15.43 24.87
CA PRO A 385 9.54 -15.71 23.80
C PRO A 385 9.19 -15.07 22.44
N LEU A 386 7.91 -15.05 22.08
CA LEU A 386 7.47 -14.41 20.85
C LEU A 386 7.59 -12.88 20.89
N ALA A 387 7.33 -12.25 22.04
CA ALA A 387 7.52 -10.82 22.22
C ALA A 387 9.02 -10.46 22.09
N ILE A 388 9.90 -11.23 22.72
CA ILE A 388 11.36 -11.08 22.59
C ILE A 388 11.79 -11.21 21.13
N PHE A 389 11.28 -12.21 20.40
CA PHE A 389 11.59 -12.41 18.98
C PHE A 389 11.23 -11.18 18.14
N PHE A 390 10.03 -10.63 18.30
CA PHE A 390 9.61 -9.46 17.53
C PHE A 390 10.37 -8.20 17.91
N ILE A 391 10.63 -7.97 19.21
CA ILE A 391 11.45 -6.83 19.66
C ILE A 391 12.87 -6.95 19.11
N PHE A 392 13.47 -8.14 19.16
CA PHE A 392 14.79 -8.39 18.57
C PHE A 392 14.79 -8.11 17.06
N LEU A 393 13.75 -8.55 16.34
CA LEU A 393 13.60 -8.28 14.92
C LEU A 393 13.52 -6.77 14.63
N ALA A 394 12.80 -6.00 15.46
CA ALA A 394 12.73 -4.54 15.34
C ALA A 394 14.12 -3.90 15.51
N VAL A 395 14.86 -4.30 16.55
CA VAL A 395 16.23 -3.81 16.80
C VAL A 395 17.17 -4.19 15.66
N LEU A 396 17.07 -5.42 15.15
CA LEU A 396 17.86 -5.88 13.99
C LEU A 396 17.60 -5.03 12.75
N VAL A 397 16.34 -4.73 12.44
CA VAL A 397 15.98 -3.89 11.29
C VAL A 397 16.58 -2.49 11.42
N ILE A 398 16.50 -1.87 12.60
CA ILE A 398 17.14 -0.58 12.86
C ILE A 398 18.66 -0.68 12.66
N GLY A 399 19.30 -1.70 13.25
CA GLY A 399 20.75 -1.90 13.16
C GLY A 399 21.22 -2.07 11.71
N VAL A 400 20.54 -2.90 10.92
CA VAL A 400 20.85 -3.10 9.50
C VAL A 400 20.70 -1.79 8.72
N ARG A 401 19.67 -1.00 9.00
CA ARG A 401 19.44 0.28 8.32
C ARG A 401 20.48 1.33 8.69
N ILE A 402 20.88 1.41 9.93
CA ILE A 402 21.98 2.29 10.38
C ILE A 402 23.28 1.88 9.68
N TYR A 403 23.60 0.58 9.67
CA TYR A 403 24.78 0.05 9.01
C TYR A 403 24.80 0.40 7.50
N GLN A 404 23.70 0.18 6.80
CA GLN A 404 23.55 0.55 5.39
C GLN A 404 23.72 2.06 5.18
N SER A 405 23.11 2.89 6.03
CA SER A 405 23.23 4.36 5.94
C SER A 405 24.67 4.85 6.12
N MET A 406 25.46 4.20 6.96
CA MET A 406 26.87 4.53 7.19
C MET A 406 27.78 4.11 6.03
N HIS A 407 27.43 3.03 5.30
CA HIS A 407 28.26 2.50 4.20
C HIS A 407 27.81 2.96 2.80
N THR A 408 26.62 3.56 2.70
CA THR A 408 26.08 4.14 1.44
C THR A 408 26.20 5.67 1.40
N ALA A 409 27.15 6.27 2.13
CA ALA A 409 27.46 7.69 1.99
C ALA A 409 27.77 7.99 0.51
N PRO A 410 27.09 8.94 -0.15
CA PRO A 410 27.31 9.21 -1.55
C PRO A 410 28.73 9.72 -1.75
N ASN A 411 29.42 9.11 -2.70
CA ASN A 411 30.73 9.56 -3.22
C ASN A 411 30.52 10.87 -4.02
N THR A 412 30.07 11.94 -3.34
CA THR A 412 29.89 13.29 -3.91
C THR A 412 31.15 14.15 -3.80
N ALA A 413 32.31 13.51 -3.75
CA ALA A 413 33.59 14.22 -3.77
C ALA A 413 34.42 13.84 -5.00
N LYS A 414 33.85 13.96 -6.22
CA LYS A 414 34.64 14.06 -7.48
C LYS A 414 33.74 14.57 -8.60
N ALA A 415 33.43 15.87 -8.56
CA ALA A 415 33.10 16.67 -9.73
C ALA A 415 33.23 18.15 -9.35
N THR A 416 34.47 18.60 -9.26
CA THR A 416 34.89 19.99 -9.49
C THR A 416 35.69 20.03 -10.76
#